data_cf1d415f558e994de8b26049bdfaf61b
#
_entry.id   cf1d415f558e994de8b26049bdfaf61b
#
_cell.length_a   1.000
_cell.length_b   1.000
_cell.length_c   1.000
_cell.angle_alpha   90.00
_cell.angle_beta   90.00
_cell.angle_gamma   90.00
#
_symmetry.space_group_name_H-M   'P 1'
#
loop_
_entity.id
_entity.type
_entity.pdbx_description
1 polymer ?
#
loop_
_entity_poly.entity_id
_entity_poly.type
_entity_poly.pdbx_seq_one_letter_code
_entity_poly.pdbx_strand_id
1 'polypeptide(L)'
;MTSDIELPGVEMTEPYYYEAAGSWYCVAYLNRARAYLHLQPEIEDAQSVFMSFIGRAKKEKDAALRRSLYKKAWDAGGDFLSKLAFARLLSDSADEDFAEGRETLFGIPALMNGEAEKLAVAIFVDGDSRNIISGAVGEAFSAAGFLVTSDGGENYEAHVSVSANPVGERPLAVFPSVTVELRAADGKHVFSYQDKISQETISYTLEKAKQKSYPLLAGIIKENLSAALSEKFGGSK
;
A
#
# COMPACT_ATOMS: atom_id res chain seq x y z
N MET A 1 -21.08 0.61 -30.38
CA MET A 1 -20.39 1.23 -29.24
C MET A 1 -19.69 2.46 -29.77
N THR A 2 -20.26 3.64 -29.54
CA THR A 2 -19.60 4.94 -29.79
C THR A 2 -18.81 5.27 -28.54
N SER A 3 -17.50 5.22 -28.61
CA SER A 3 -16.64 5.77 -27.57
C SER A 3 -16.46 7.25 -27.86
N ASP A 4 -17.11 8.11 -27.09
CA ASP A 4 -16.83 9.54 -27.08
C ASP A 4 -15.48 9.75 -26.38
N ILE A 5 -14.41 9.60 -27.15
CA ILE A 5 -13.08 10.02 -26.71
C ILE A 5 -12.91 11.45 -27.25
N GLU A 6 -13.07 12.42 -26.38
CA GLU A 6 -12.64 13.79 -26.67
C GLU A 6 -11.10 13.81 -26.68
N LEU A 7 -10.53 13.92 -27.85
CA LEU A 7 -9.09 14.18 -28.01
C LEU A 7 -8.89 15.70 -28.08
N PRO A 8 -8.36 16.33 -27.03
CA PRO A 8 -8.08 17.76 -27.06
C PRO A 8 -7.08 18.07 -28.16
N GLY A 9 -7.31 19.16 -28.90
CA GLY A 9 -6.46 19.58 -29.99
C GLY A 9 -6.77 18.95 -31.35
N VAL A 10 -7.82 18.13 -31.47
CA VAL A 10 -8.32 17.68 -32.77
C VAL A 10 -9.10 18.82 -33.41
N GLU A 11 -8.72 19.19 -34.62
CA GLU A 11 -9.36 20.19 -35.48
C GLU A 11 -9.90 19.50 -36.70
N MET A 12 -11.02 19.97 -37.24
CA MET A 12 -11.61 19.48 -38.50
C MET A 12 -11.65 20.61 -39.53
N THR A 13 -11.35 20.25 -40.76
CA THR A 13 -11.59 21.17 -41.90
C THR A 13 -13.09 21.36 -42.13
N GLU A 14 -13.46 22.43 -42.83
CA GLU A 14 -14.82 22.55 -43.35
C GLU A 14 -15.14 21.34 -44.23
N PRO A 15 -16.33 20.75 -44.11
CA PRO A 15 -16.75 19.68 -45.00
C PRO A 15 -16.80 20.15 -46.43
N TYR A 16 -16.25 19.38 -47.38
CA TYR A 16 -16.36 19.63 -48.80
C TYR A 16 -17.05 18.45 -49.48
N TYR A 17 -17.85 18.79 -50.50
CA TYR A 17 -18.53 17.78 -51.31
C TYR A 17 -17.65 17.38 -52.50
N TYR A 18 -17.38 16.09 -52.62
CA TYR A 18 -16.64 15.54 -53.76
C TYR A 18 -17.60 14.90 -54.76
N GLU A 19 -17.88 15.61 -55.87
CA GLU A 19 -18.88 15.25 -56.85
C GLU A 19 -18.66 13.85 -57.45
N ALA A 20 -17.40 13.48 -57.77
CA ALA A 20 -17.08 12.21 -58.38
C ALA A 20 -17.42 10.99 -57.48
N ALA A 21 -17.43 11.16 -56.18
CA ALA A 21 -17.80 10.11 -55.20
C ALA A 21 -19.22 10.31 -54.65
N GLY A 22 -19.90 11.41 -54.92
CA GLY A 22 -21.21 11.74 -54.38
C GLY A 22 -21.26 11.83 -52.88
N SER A 23 -20.16 12.23 -52.24
CA SER A 23 -20.00 12.17 -50.78
C SER A 23 -19.35 13.40 -50.21
N TRP A 24 -19.69 13.71 -48.97
CA TRP A 24 -19.06 14.76 -48.17
C TRP A 24 -17.83 14.23 -47.46
N TYR A 25 -16.78 15.01 -47.41
CA TYR A 25 -15.51 14.70 -46.76
C TYR A 25 -15.12 15.85 -45.83
N CYS A 26 -14.51 15.51 -44.70
CA CYS A 26 -13.74 16.44 -43.87
C CYS A 26 -12.44 15.75 -43.45
N VAL A 27 -11.42 16.54 -43.20
CA VAL A 27 -10.15 16.07 -42.69
C VAL A 27 -10.07 16.44 -41.21
N ALA A 28 -9.88 15.43 -40.34
CA ALA A 28 -9.54 15.63 -38.94
C ALA A 28 -8.01 15.60 -38.82
N TYR A 29 -7.44 16.58 -38.15
CA TYR A 29 -6.02 16.61 -37.84
C TYR A 29 -5.78 16.98 -36.38
N LEU A 30 -4.71 16.45 -35.81
CA LEU A 30 -4.30 16.76 -34.46
C LEU A 30 -3.28 17.89 -34.49
N ASN A 31 -3.65 19.03 -33.90
CA ASN A 31 -2.70 20.09 -33.62
C ASN A 31 -1.88 19.71 -32.36
N ARG A 32 -0.71 19.12 -32.60
CA ARG A 32 0.15 18.56 -31.50
C ARG A 32 0.50 19.62 -30.44
N ALA A 33 0.87 20.83 -30.86
CA ALA A 33 1.23 21.89 -29.93
C ALA A 33 0.05 22.29 -29.03
N ARG A 34 -1.15 22.42 -29.61
CA ARG A 34 -2.36 22.74 -28.86
C ARG A 34 -2.77 21.60 -27.92
N ALA A 35 -2.69 20.35 -28.40
CA ALA A 35 -2.95 19.17 -27.58
C ALA A 35 -1.99 19.09 -26.40
N TYR A 36 -0.70 19.39 -26.63
CA TYR A 36 0.30 19.43 -25.56
C TYR A 36 -0.01 20.49 -24.50
N LEU A 37 -0.35 21.71 -24.91
CA LEU A 37 -0.73 22.79 -24.00
C LEU A 37 -1.95 22.44 -23.13
N HIS A 38 -2.90 21.66 -23.67
CA HIS A 38 -4.03 21.17 -22.87
C HIS A 38 -3.63 20.07 -21.88
N LEU A 39 -2.66 19.25 -22.23
CA LEU A 39 -2.21 18.13 -21.37
C LEU A 39 -1.27 18.58 -20.26
N GLN A 40 -0.51 19.67 -20.45
CA GLN A 40 0.46 20.17 -19.45
C GLN A 40 -0.14 20.33 -18.05
N PRO A 41 -1.29 21.01 -17.83
CA PRO A 41 -1.89 21.15 -16.50
C PRO A 41 -2.23 19.80 -15.86
N GLU A 42 -2.67 18.83 -16.64
CA GLU A 42 -2.99 17.49 -16.11
C GLU A 42 -1.74 16.73 -15.66
N ILE A 43 -0.60 16.95 -16.33
CA ILE A 43 0.69 16.36 -15.93
C ILE A 43 1.19 17.06 -14.66
N GLU A 44 1.07 18.38 -14.59
CA GLU A 44 1.43 19.17 -13.40
C GLU A 44 0.61 18.76 -12.19
N ASP A 45 -0.69 18.55 -12.35
CA ASP A 45 -1.58 18.05 -11.30
C ASP A 45 -1.15 16.65 -10.83
N ALA A 46 -0.92 15.73 -11.76
CA ALA A 46 -0.44 14.39 -11.42
C ALA A 46 0.94 14.41 -10.73
N GLN A 47 1.85 15.30 -11.18
CA GLN A 47 3.13 15.54 -10.52
C GLN A 47 2.93 16.05 -9.09
N SER A 48 2.05 17.03 -8.88
CA SER A 48 1.79 17.63 -7.58
C SER A 48 1.29 16.61 -6.57
N VAL A 49 0.46 15.65 -7.02
CA VAL A 49 -0.07 14.58 -6.16
C VAL A 49 1.05 13.74 -5.56
N PHE A 50 1.93 13.14 -6.37
CA PHE A 50 3.00 12.31 -5.81
C PHE A 50 4.05 13.14 -5.05
N MET A 51 4.35 14.36 -5.48
CA MET A 51 5.24 15.27 -4.77
C MET A 51 4.71 15.65 -3.38
N SER A 52 3.39 15.75 -3.21
CA SER A 52 2.77 15.99 -1.90
C SER A 52 3.07 14.86 -0.90
N PHE A 53 3.03 13.59 -1.35
CA PHE A 53 3.40 12.45 -0.52
C PHE A 53 4.87 12.47 -0.15
N ILE A 54 5.77 12.82 -1.08
CA ILE A 54 7.21 12.98 -0.79
C ILE A 54 7.43 14.09 0.24
N GLY A 55 6.76 15.23 0.09
CA GLY A 55 6.84 16.34 1.03
C GLY A 55 6.38 15.95 2.45
N ARG A 56 5.36 15.08 2.56
CA ARG A 56 4.92 14.51 3.84
C ARG A 56 5.92 13.49 4.38
N ALA A 57 6.47 12.62 3.52
CA ALA A 57 7.47 11.64 3.91
C ALA A 57 8.71 12.29 4.51
N LYS A 58 9.20 13.38 3.92
CA LYS A 58 10.36 14.13 4.43
C LYS A 58 10.14 14.73 5.84
N LYS A 59 8.90 14.95 6.26
CA LYS A 59 8.53 15.47 7.59
C LYS A 59 8.21 14.36 8.58
N GLU A 60 7.98 13.14 8.11
CA GLU A 60 7.64 12.00 8.96
C GLU A 60 8.90 11.45 9.65
N LYS A 61 8.81 11.21 10.96
CA LYS A 61 9.91 10.70 11.78
C LYS A 61 9.94 9.18 11.85
N ASP A 62 8.77 8.56 11.78
CA ASP A 62 8.64 7.11 11.82
C ASP A 62 9.02 6.47 10.48
N ALA A 63 9.95 5.51 10.48
CA ALA A 63 10.47 4.90 9.27
C ALA A 63 9.42 4.09 8.50
N ALA A 64 8.53 3.39 9.20
CA ALA A 64 7.48 2.59 8.57
C ALA A 64 6.44 3.49 7.89
N LEU A 65 6.02 4.56 8.56
CA LEU A 65 5.10 5.55 7.99
C LEU A 65 5.74 6.32 6.85
N ARG A 66 7.03 6.68 6.96
CA ARG A 66 7.78 7.34 5.89
C ARG A 66 7.88 6.47 4.65
N ARG A 67 8.22 5.18 4.81
CA ARG A 67 8.23 4.20 3.71
C ARG A 67 6.86 4.06 3.06
N SER A 68 5.78 4.01 3.85
CA SER A 68 4.41 3.98 3.34
C SER A 68 4.07 5.21 2.49
N LEU A 69 4.52 6.39 2.90
CA LEU A 69 4.32 7.62 2.13
C LEU A 69 5.11 7.62 0.81
N TYR A 70 6.35 7.11 0.81
CA TYR A 70 7.11 6.93 -0.43
C TYR A 70 6.44 5.93 -1.37
N LYS A 71 5.88 4.83 -0.83
CA LYS A 71 5.11 3.89 -1.64
C LYS A 71 3.88 4.56 -2.27
N LYS A 72 3.11 5.33 -1.51
CA LYS A 72 1.97 6.09 -2.04
C LYS A 72 2.39 7.10 -3.11
N ALA A 73 3.56 7.72 -2.95
CA ALA A 73 4.12 8.59 -3.97
C ALA A 73 4.46 7.82 -5.25
N TRP A 74 5.08 6.64 -5.12
CA TRP A 74 5.39 5.78 -6.27
C TRP A 74 4.13 5.33 -7.01
N ASP A 75 3.12 4.86 -6.28
CA ASP A 75 1.85 4.39 -6.86
C ASP A 75 1.11 5.55 -7.58
N ALA A 76 1.08 6.73 -6.98
CA ALA A 76 0.50 7.92 -7.61
C ALA A 76 1.31 8.42 -8.82
N GLY A 77 2.62 8.19 -8.83
CA GLY A 77 3.50 8.55 -9.95
C GLY A 77 3.21 7.81 -11.24
N GLY A 78 2.48 6.68 -11.18
CA GLY A 78 2.05 5.94 -12.37
C GLY A 78 1.18 6.76 -13.31
N ASP A 79 0.27 7.58 -12.79
CA ASP A 79 -0.57 8.48 -13.59
C ASP A 79 0.27 9.56 -14.28
N PHE A 80 1.21 10.17 -13.54
CA PHE A 80 2.18 11.12 -14.11
C PHE A 80 2.97 10.52 -15.27
N LEU A 81 3.53 9.30 -15.10
CA LEU A 81 4.30 8.65 -16.16
C LEU A 81 3.45 8.31 -17.39
N SER A 82 2.20 7.90 -17.18
CA SER A 82 1.26 7.60 -18.26
C SER A 82 0.97 8.84 -19.10
N LYS A 83 0.67 9.97 -18.45
CA LYS A 83 0.42 11.25 -19.12
C LYS A 83 1.67 11.80 -19.81
N LEU A 84 2.82 11.69 -19.15
CA LEU A 84 4.11 12.10 -19.74
C LEU A 84 4.46 11.27 -20.98
N ALA A 85 4.18 9.96 -20.96
CA ALA A 85 4.39 9.11 -22.13
C ALA A 85 3.54 9.57 -23.33
N PHE A 86 2.30 10.01 -23.07
CA PHE A 86 1.46 10.58 -24.11
C PHE A 86 1.97 11.96 -24.57
N ALA A 87 2.41 12.81 -23.66
CA ALA A 87 2.98 14.12 -23.95
C ALA A 87 4.19 14.05 -24.89
N ARG A 88 5.04 13.04 -24.76
CA ARG A 88 6.18 12.78 -25.67
C ARG A 88 5.79 12.56 -27.12
N LEU A 89 4.58 12.07 -27.36
CA LEU A 89 4.06 11.93 -28.74
C LEU A 89 3.63 13.28 -29.32
N LEU A 90 3.37 14.27 -28.45
CA LEU A 90 2.88 15.60 -28.82
C LEU A 90 3.99 16.64 -28.90
N SER A 91 5.00 16.56 -28.03
CA SER A 91 6.10 17.54 -27.95
C SER A 91 7.43 16.87 -27.63
N ASP A 92 8.46 17.29 -28.34
CA ASP A 92 9.83 16.83 -28.09
C ASP A 92 10.42 17.45 -26.80
N SER A 93 9.86 18.58 -26.30
CA SER A 93 10.27 19.20 -25.03
C SER A 93 9.66 18.55 -23.78
N ALA A 94 8.68 17.65 -23.94
CA ALA A 94 7.96 17.08 -22.79
C ALA A 94 8.87 16.43 -21.74
N ASP A 95 9.95 15.78 -22.15
CA ASP A 95 10.92 15.18 -21.24
C ASP A 95 11.74 16.21 -20.45
N GLU A 96 12.04 17.34 -21.05
CA GLU A 96 12.79 18.45 -20.44
C GLU A 96 11.88 19.24 -19.49
N ASP A 97 10.66 19.54 -19.93
CA ASP A 97 9.67 20.29 -19.15
C ASP A 97 9.32 19.59 -17.82
N PHE A 98 9.36 18.25 -17.78
CA PHE A 98 9.02 17.43 -16.61
C PHE A 98 10.20 16.60 -16.05
N ALA A 99 11.44 16.97 -16.37
CA ALA A 99 12.65 16.25 -15.98
C ALA A 99 12.78 16.08 -14.46
N GLU A 100 12.57 17.15 -13.68
CA GLU A 100 12.65 17.12 -12.20
C GLU A 100 11.65 16.14 -11.60
N GLY A 101 10.39 16.16 -12.07
CA GLY A 101 9.35 15.24 -11.60
C GLY A 101 9.73 13.79 -11.87
N ARG A 102 10.21 13.49 -13.07
CA ARG A 102 10.66 12.17 -13.49
C ARG A 102 11.84 11.67 -12.65
N GLU A 103 12.89 12.47 -12.49
CA GLU A 103 14.07 12.11 -11.69
C GLU A 103 13.70 11.87 -10.23
N THR A 104 12.85 12.73 -9.67
CA THR A 104 12.35 12.57 -8.31
C THR A 104 11.57 11.26 -8.15
N LEU A 105 10.69 10.94 -9.08
CA LEU A 105 9.91 9.71 -9.04
C LEU A 105 10.81 8.46 -9.13
N PHE A 106 11.76 8.44 -10.05
CA PHE A 106 12.68 7.30 -10.18
C PHE A 106 13.67 7.17 -9.00
N GLY A 107 13.85 8.21 -8.20
CA GLY A 107 14.60 8.16 -6.94
C GLY A 107 13.85 7.48 -5.78
N ILE A 108 12.50 7.36 -5.85
CA ILE A 108 11.68 6.83 -4.75
C ILE A 108 12.04 5.39 -4.34
N PRO A 109 12.29 4.43 -5.26
CA PRO A 109 12.66 3.07 -4.87
C PRO A 109 13.91 3.00 -3.98
N ALA A 110 14.91 3.83 -4.25
CA ALA A 110 16.11 3.90 -3.42
C ALA A 110 15.79 4.43 -2.01
N LEU A 111 14.93 5.43 -1.90
CA LEU A 111 14.45 5.95 -0.62
C LEU A 111 13.65 4.89 0.16
N MET A 112 12.78 4.15 -0.51
CA MET A 112 12.02 3.05 0.11
C MET A 112 12.93 1.95 0.64
N ASN A 113 13.97 1.57 -0.09
CA ASN A 113 14.92 0.55 0.33
C ASN A 113 15.74 1.03 1.55
N GLY A 114 16.19 2.27 1.57
CA GLY A 114 16.89 2.84 2.72
C GLY A 114 16.03 2.93 4.00
N GLU A 115 14.71 3.05 3.87
CA GLU A 115 13.81 2.95 5.01
C GLU A 115 13.52 1.49 5.41
N ALA A 116 13.49 0.55 4.45
CA ALA A 116 13.24 -0.87 4.74
C ALA A 116 14.31 -1.47 5.68
N GLU A 117 15.56 -1.04 5.57
CA GLU A 117 16.64 -1.47 6.46
C GLU A 117 16.41 -1.07 7.93
N LYS A 118 15.54 -0.09 8.19
CA LYS A 118 15.18 0.40 9.52
C LYS A 118 13.95 -0.28 10.11
N LEU A 119 13.32 -1.21 9.39
CA LEU A 119 12.09 -1.88 9.81
C LEU A 119 12.37 -3.19 10.54
N ALA A 120 13.28 -3.20 11.49
CA ALA A 120 13.51 -4.34 12.36
C ALA A 120 12.49 -4.36 13.51
N VAL A 121 11.80 -5.51 13.73
CA VAL A 121 10.80 -5.69 14.76
C VAL A 121 11.10 -6.91 15.61
N ALA A 122 11.11 -6.73 16.94
CA ALA A 122 11.08 -7.83 17.91
C ALA A 122 9.63 -8.15 18.26
N ILE A 123 9.32 -9.44 18.39
CA ILE A 123 7.96 -9.91 18.70
C ILE A 123 7.97 -10.57 20.07
N PHE A 124 7.19 -10.01 21.00
CA PHE A 124 7.00 -10.52 22.34
C PHE A 124 5.58 -11.05 22.47
N VAL A 125 5.42 -12.36 22.74
CA VAL A 125 4.11 -13.01 22.84
C VAL A 125 3.90 -13.59 24.21
N ASP A 126 2.89 -13.09 24.90
CA ASP A 126 2.47 -13.64 26.17
C ASP A 126 1.47 -14.78 25.98
N GLY A 127 1.75 -15.94 26.61
CA GLY A 127 0.83 -17.07 26.64
C GLY A 127 0.93 -18.06 25.48
N ASP A 128 1.94 -17.94 24.60
CA ASP A 128 2.17 -18.84 23.46
C ASP A 128 3.33 -19.83 23.71
N SER A 129 3.08 -20.87 24.49
CA SER A 129 4.11 -21.86 24.84
C SER A 129 4.63 -22.71 23.69
N ARG A 130 4.04 -22.63 22.50
CA ARG A 130 4.39 -23.42 21.31
C ARG A 130 4.83 -22.58 20.12
N ASN A 131 4.96 -21.29 20.29
CA ASN A 131 5.32 -20.34 19.23
C ASN A 131 4.39 -20.35 17.99
N ILE A 132 3.13 -20.78 18.16
CA ILE A 132 2.15 -20.86 17.06
C ILE A 132 1.70 -19.44 16.69
N ILE A 133 1.38 -18.65 17.68
CA ILE A 133 0.94 -17.27 17.49
C ILE A 133 2.11 -16.38 17.08
N SER A 134 3.26 -16.56 17.75
CA SER A 134 4.51 -15.86 17.42
C SER A 134 4.89 -16.05 15.94
N GLY A 135 4.82 -17.29 15.43
CA GLY A 135 5.08 -17.59 14.03
C GLY A 135 4.10 -16.88 13.08
N ALA A 136 2.80 -16.92 13.40
CA ALA A 136 1.79 -16.26 12.59
C ALA A 136 1.94 -14.73 12.53
N VAL A 137 2.25 -14.12 13.68
CA VAL A 137 2.52 -12.68 13.78
C VAL A 137 3.79 -12.33 13.00
N GLY A 138 4.86 -13.15 13.14
CA GLY A 138 6.12 -12.96 12.40
C GLY A 138 5.92 -13.01 10.90
N GLU A 139 5.14 -13.96 10.38
CA GLU A 139 4.79 -14.02 8.97
C GLU A 139 4.00 -12.78 8.51
N ALA A 140 3.05 -12.29 9.32
CA ALA A 140 2.29 -11.10 9.00
C ALA A 140 3.18 -9.84 8.93
N PHE A 141 4.09 -9.65 9.88
CA PHE A 141 5.05 -8.54 9.85
C PHE A 141 6.02 -8.65 8.66
N SER A 142 6.54 -9.86 8.38
CA SER A 142 7.40 -10.10 7.22
C SER A 142 6.69 -9.80 5.90
N ALA A 143 5.43 -10.18 5.75
CA ALA A 143 4.61 -9.86 4.59
C ALA A 143 4.41 -8.35 4.42
N ALA A 144 4.36 -7.59 5.51
CA ALA A 144 4.30 -6.13 5.51
C ALA A 144 5.67 -5.45 5.28
N GLY A 145 6.75 -6.25 5.13
CA GLY A 145 8.10 -5.78 4.83
C GLY A 145 8.93 -5.40 6.05
N PHE A 146 8.57 -5.90 7.24
CA PHE A 146 9.40 -5.80 8.43
C PHE A 146 10.40 -6.97 8.49
N LEU A 147 11.60 -6.69 8.98
CA LEU A 147 12.58 -7.70 9.34
C LEU A 147 12.31 -8.18 10.77
N VAL A 148 11.83 -9.40 10.92
CA VAL A 148 11.62 -9.99 12.26
C VAL A 148 12.96 -10.42 12.84
N THR A 149 13.29 -9.93 14.03
CA THR A 149 14.56 -10.17 14.71
C THR A 149 14.31 -10.76 16.12
N SER A 150 15.32 -11.44 16.65
CA SER A 150 15.29 -12.01 18.01
C SER A 150 16.37 -11.44 18.93
N ASP A 151 17.28 -10.63 18.43
CA ASP A 151 18.58 -10.41 19.06
C ASP A 151 18.88 -8.99 19.56
N GLY A 152 17.89 -8.10 19.59
CA GLY A 152 18.11 -6.70 19.99
C GLY A 152 18.64 -5.81 18.84
N GLY A 153 18.40 -4.51 18.95
CA GLY A 153 18.72 -3.54 17.92
C GLY A 153 17.53 -3.20 17.02
N GLU A 154 16.35 -3.58 17.47
CA GLU A 154 15.09 -3.35 16.82
C GLU A 154 14.68 -1.87 16.89
N ASN A 155 14.10 -1.40 15.79
CA ASN A 155 13.48 -0.08 15.77
C ASN A 155 12.00 -0.13 16.22
N TYR A 156 11.45 -1.37 16.32
CA TYR A 156 10.07 -1.60 16.72
C TYR A 156 9.96 -2.82 17.64
N GLU A 157 8.98 -2.77 18.54
CA GLU A 157 8.58 -3.87 19.40
C GLU A 157 7.10 -4.17 19.17
N ALA A 158 6.77 -5.42 18.86
CA ALA A 158 5.40 -5.91 18.76
C ALA A 158 5.06 -6.72 20.03
N HIS A 159 4.25 -6.13 20.89
CA HIS A 159 3.72 -6.79 22.07
C HIS A 159 2.40 -7.48 21.74
N VAL A 160 2.36 -8.79 21.88
CA VAL A 160 1.23 -9.65 21.54
C VAL A 160 0.67 -10.29 22.79
N SER A 161 -0.57 -9.99 23.11
CA SER A 161 -1.31 -10.60 24.21
C SER A 161 -2.37 -11.54 23.67
N VAL A 162 -2.32 -12.79 24.10
CA VAL A 162 -3.33 -13.80 23.73
C VAL A 162 -4.17 -14.11 24.95
N SER A 163 -5.48 -13.89 24.86
CA SER A 163 -6.42 -14.28 25.89
C SER A 163 -7.28 -15.46 25.45
N ALA A 164 -7.53 -16.38 26.34
CA ALA A 164 -8.35 -17.57 26.12
C ALA A 164 -9.20 -17.83 27.35
N ASN A 165 -10.15 -16.93 27.63
CA ASN A 165 -10.99 -16.98 28.80
C ASN A 165 -12.02 -18.10 28.67
N PRO A 166 -12.07 -19.06 29.61
CA PRO A 166 -13.04 -20.13 29.58
C PRO A 166 -14.43 -19.62 29.99
N VAL A 167 -15.46 -20.17 29.33
CA VAL A 167 -16.86 -19.96 29.68
C VAL A 167 -17.49 -21.31 30.01
N GLY A 168 -18.28 -21.39 31.08
CA GLY A 168 -18.88 -22.62 31.59
C GLY A 168 -17.99 -23.42 32.53
N GLU A 169 -18.56 -24.45 33.18
CA GLU A 169 -17.83 -25.25 34.18
C GLU A 169 -17.12 -26.45 33.55
N ARG A 170 -17.83 -27.31 32.85
CA ARG A 170 -17.27 -28.44 32.07
C ARG A 170 -18.37 -29.04 31.16
N PRO A 171 -18.13 -29.24 29.85
CA PRO A 171 -16.90 -28.87 29.14
C PRO A 171 -16.73 -27.34 29.03
N LEU A 172 -15.45 -26.87 29.00
CA LEU A 172 -15.13 -25.46 28.86
C LEU A 172 -15.24 -25.01 27.42
N ALA A 173 -15.97 -23.93 27.16
CA ALA A 173 -15.94 -23.21 25.89
C ALA A 173 -14.90 -22.08 25.97
N VAL A 174 -14.07 -21.93 24.93
CA VAL A 174 -13.02 -20.91 24.87
C VAL A 174 -13.15 -20.12 23.59
N PHE A 175 -13.13 -18.79 23.72
CA PHE A 175 -13.11 -17.82 22.61
C PHE A 175 -11.79 -17.06 22.66
N PRO A 176 -10.75 -17.55 21.98
CA PRO A 176 -9.47 -16.88 22.02
C PRO A 176 -9.51 -15.56 21.26
N SER A 177 -8.80 -14.58 21.80
CA SER A 177 -8.57 -13.28 21.15
C SER A 177 -7.10 -12.92 21.20
N VAL A 178 -6.68 -12.09 20.26
CA VAL A 178 -5.34 -11.56 20.18
C VAL A 178 -5.39 -10.04 20.12
N THR A 179 -4.45 -9.42 20.82
CA THR A 179 -4.17 -7.99 20.72
C THR A 179 -2.69 -7.84 20.35
N VAL A 180 -2.40 -7.06 19.33
CA VAL A 180 -1.05 -6.74 18.87
C VAL A 180 -0.84 -5.24 18.98
N GLU A 181 0.16 -4.81 19.73
CA GLU A 181 0.58 -3.41 19.85
C GLU A 181 1.99 -3.28 19.29
N LEU A 182 2.15 -2.42 18.29
CA LEU A 182 3.45 -2.07 17.73
C LEU A 182 3.90 -0.72 18.29
N ARG A 183 5.08 -0.71 18.88
CA ARG A 183 5.74 0.47 19.43
C ARG A 183 7.06 0.71 18.72
N ALA A 184 7.40 1.97 18.50
CA ALA A 184 8.73 2.36 18.07
C ALA A 184 9.72 2.31 19.24
N ALA A 185 11.02 2.31 18.97
CA ALA A 185 12.08 2.24 20.00
C ALA A 185 12.01 3.36 21.05
N ASP A 186 11.41 4.51 20.70
CA ASP A 186 11.15 5.60 21.63
C ASP A 186 9.92 5.39 22.54
N GLY A 187 9.28 4.21 22.44
CA GLY A 187 8.07 3.85 23.16
C GLY A 187 6.76 4.40 22.57
N LYS A 188 6.84 5.15 21.46
CA LYS A 188 5.66 5.70 20.79
C LYS A 188 4.81 4.57 20.20
N HIS A 189 3.53 4.61 20.48
CA HIS A 189 2.55 3.70 19.88
C HIS A 189 2.39 4.03 18.39
N VAL A 190 2.58 3.03 17.53
CA VAL A 190 2.55 3.16 16.04
C VAL A 190 1.32 2.51 15.45
N PHE A 191 0.94 1.33 15.97
CA PHE A 191 -0.18 0.55 15.45
C PHE A 191 -0.77 -0.35 16.53
N SER A 192 -2.08 -0.58 16.48
CA SER A 192 -2.73 -1.63 17.26
C SER A 192 -3.70 -2.42 16.39
N TYR A 193 -3.80 -3.69 16.73
CA TYR A 193 -4.71 -4.62 16.09
C TYR A 193 -5.33 -5.52 17.15
N GLN A 194 -6.61 -5.83 16.98
CA GLN A 194 -7.32 -6.76 17.85
C GLN A 194 -8.24 -7.63 17.01
N ASP A 195 -8.21 -8.93 17.28
CA ASP A 195 -9.11 -9.89 16.65
C ASP A 195 -9.50 -11.00 17.61
N LYS A 196 -10.57 -11.71 17.29
CA LYS A 196 -11.12 -12.79 18.10
C LYS A 196 -11.73 -13.87 17.22
N ILE A 197 -11.69 -15.11 17.69
CA ILE A 197 -12.44 -16.20 17.08
C ILE A 197 -13.89 -16.15 17.57
N SER A 198 -14.83 -16.10 16.63
CA SER A 198 -16.27 -16.17 16.93
C SER A 198 -16.75 -17.59 17.22
N GLN A 199 -16.02 -18.59 16.71
CA GLN A 199 -16.34 -20.00 16.92
C GLN A 199 -15.76 -20.49 18.25
N GLU A 200 -16.60 -21.07 19.11
CA GLU A 200 -16.14 -21.65 20.35
C GLU A 200 -15.29 -22.91 20.14
N THR A 201 -14.28 -23.07 20.96
CA THR A 201 -13.51 -24.31 21.05
C THR A 201 -13.82 -25.02 22.37
N ILE A 202 -14.44 -26.18 22.27
CA ILE A 202 -14.87 -26.94 23.48
C ILE A 202 -13.80 -27.97 23.86
N SER A 203 -13.47 -28.02 25.16
CA SER A 203 -12.58 -29.02 25.71
C SER A 203 -12.81 -29.18 27.25
N TYR A 204 -12.31 -30.29 27.79
CA TYR A 204 -12.38 -30.56 29.22
C TYR A 204 -11.31 -29.86 30.05
N THR A 205 -10.25 -29.38 29.40
CA THR A 205 -9.17 -28.61 30.05
C THR A 205 -8.79 -27.39 29.23
N LEU A 206 -8.39 -26.32 29.89
CA LEU A 206 -7.97 -25.07 29.24
C LEU A 206 -6.80 -25.31 28.30
N GLU A 207 -5.83 -26.11 28.67
CA GLU A 207 -4.66 -26.40 27.84
C GLU A 207 -5.05 -27.11 26.52
N LYS A 208 -5.96 -28.09 26.56
CA LYS A 208 -6.46 -28.73 25.36
C LYS A 208 -7.32 -27.80 24.50
N ALA A 209 -8.06 -26.88 25.12
CA ALA A 209 -8.81 -25.86 24.41
C ALA A 209 -7.88 -24.93 23.67
N LYS A 210 -6.81 -24.42 24.32
CA LYS A 210 -5.76 -23.60 23.71
C LYS A 210 -5.08 -24.32 22.54
N GLN A 211 -4.69 -25.58 22.73
CA GLN A 211 -4.05 -26.40 21.67
C GLN A 211 -4.90 -26.51 20.40
N LYS A 212 -6.22 -26.57 20.55
CA LYS A 212 -7.16 -26.65 19.41
C LYS A 212 -7.43 -25.28 18.79
N SER A 213 -7.51 -24.23 19.59
CA SER A 213 -7.94 -22.90 19.15
C SER A 213 -6.80 -22.03 18.60
N TYR A 214 -5.57 -22.20 19.10
CA TYR A 214 -4.44 -21.37 18.66
C TYR A 214 -4.09 -21.54 17.19
N PRO A 215 -4.13 -22.73 16.58
CA PRO A 215 -3.95 -22.85 15.11
C PRO A 215 -5.01 -22.12 14.30
N LEU A 216 -6.26 -22.10 14.79
CA LEU A 216 -7.34 -21.35 14.12
C LEU A 216 -7.10 -19.83 14.25
N LEU A 217 -6.71 -19.37 15.44
CA LEU A 217 -6.36 -17.98 15.68
C LEU A 217 -5.16 -17.56 14.82
N ALA A 218 -4.15 -18.41 14.70
CA ALA A 218 -2.98 -18.17 13.86
C ALA A 218 -3.36 -17.98 12.37
N GLY A 219 -4.33 -18.75 11.87
CA GLY A 219 -4.86 -18.57 10.49
C GLY A 219 -5.49 -17.19 10.30
N ILE A 220 -6.33 -16.76 11.24
CA ILE A 220 -6.96 -15.44 11.23
C ILE A 220 -5.91 -14.32 11.32
N ILE A 221 -4.92 -14.47 12.19
CA ILE A 221 -3.82 -13.50 12.33
C ILE A 221 -3.07 -13.34 11.00
N LYS A 222 -2.69 -14.44 10.36
CA LYS A 222 -1.97 -14.39 9.08
C LYS A 222 -2.73 -13.61 8.02
N GLU A 223 -4.03 -13.76 7.94
CA GLU A 223 -4.86 -13.09 6.93
C GLU A 223 -5.16 -11.63 7.33
N ASN A 224 -5.79 -11.44 8.48
CA ASN A 224 -6.34 -10.14 8.87
C ASN A 224 -5.26 -9.16 9.35
N LEU A 225 -4.27 -9.62 10.13
CA LEU A 225 -3.17 -8.76 10.57
C LEU A 225 -2.29 -8.35 9.38
N SER A 226 -2.00 -9.26 8.44
CA SER A 226 -1.26 -8.90 7.22
C SER A 226 -1.99 -7.86 6.40
N ALA A 227 -3.32 -7.97 6.26
CA ALA A 227 -4.13 -6.98 5.57
C ALA A 227 -4.08 -5.61 6.28
N ALA A 228 -4.27 -5.59 7.61
CA ALA A 228 -4.23 -4.36 8.41
C ALA A 228 -2.85 -3.68 8.39
N LEU A 229 -1.76 -4.46 8.48
CA LEU A 229 -0.39 -3.94 8.36
C LEU A 229 -0.13 -3.41 6.95
N SER A 230 -0.61 -4.12 5.91
CA SER A 230 -0.47 -3.68 4.52
C SER A 230 -1.25 -2.40 4.24
N GLU A 231 -2.43 -2.24 4.79
CA GLU A 231 -3.21 -1.00 4.69
C GLU A 231 -2.49 0.17 5.37
N LYS A 232 -1.94 -0.07 6.56
CA LYS A 232 -1.26 0.98 7.34
C LYS A 232 0.10 1.36 6.77
N PHE A 233 0.93 0.37 6.40
CA PHE A 233 2.33 0.54 6.03
C PHE A 233 2.62 0.30 4.55
N GLY A 234 1.60 -0.02 3.77
CA GLY A 234 1.72 -0.15 2.32
C GLY A 234 2.49 -1.38 1.86
N GLY A 235 2.39 -2.49 2.60
CA GLY A 235 2.88 -3.78 2.13
C GLY A 235 2.16 -4.18 0.83
N SER A 236 2.91 -4.69 -0.14
CA SER A 236 2.33 -5.18 -1.40
C SER A 236 1.54 -6.45 -1.16
N LYS A 237 0.34 -6.52 -1.77
CA LYS A 237 -0.19 -7.82 -2.16
C LYS A 237 0.56 -8.32 -3.37
#